data_76b496e0468696f18689bc9c9ac6f57e
#
_entry.id   76b496e0468696f18689bc9c9ac6f57e
#
_cell.length_a   1.000
_cell.length_b   1.000
_cell.length_c   1.000
_cell.angle_alpha   90.00
_cell.angle_beta   90.00
_cell.angle_gamma   90.00
#
_symmetry.space_group_name_H-M   'P 1'
#
loop_
_entity.id
_entity.type
_entity.pdbx_description
1 polymer ?
#
loop_
_entity_poly.entity_id
_entity_poly.type
_entity_poly.pdbx_seq_one_letter_code
_entity_poly.pdbx_strand_id
1 'polypeptide(L)'
;MFHIVIPARFGSTRLPGKALLPIADKPMVAWVWERAMQAGGAQVVVATDDQRIADEMTSRGAQVAMTRADHAAGTDRLAEVVEQLGGEENAIVVNVQGDEPLMPVANIQRVAAMLNETQGADMATLMEPLAPTDAEQQSVVKVGASKTGRALYFSRSAIPFHREGGVPAPVCRHIGLYAYRAGFLNTFVGWPPAAAEQSESLEQLRALAHDAHIQIELAPEAVPAGVDTESDLAAVRAVFGAEQ
;
A
#
# COMPACT_ATOMS: atom_id res chain seq x y z
N MET A 1 -9.59 -16.45 3.12
CA MET A 1 -9.79 -15.50 4.23
C MET A 1 -8.54 -14.64 4.30
N PHE A 2 -8.66 -13.33 4.55
CA PHE A 2 -7.50 -12.42 4.62
C PHE A 2 -7.70 -11.41 5.76
N HIS A 3 -6.62 -10.85 6.26
CA HIS A 3 -6.60 -9.78 7.25
C HIS A 3 -6.19 -8.47 6.58
N ILE A 4 -6.62 -7.35 7.12
CA ILE A 4 -6.21 -6.03 6.65
C ILE A 4 -5.50 -5.32 7.79
N VAL A 5 -4.33 -4.77 7.50
CA VAL A 5 -3.57 -3.93 8.42
C VAL A 5 -3.41 -2.55 7.81
N ILE A 6 -3.73 -1.53 8.59
CA ILE A 6 -3.64 -0.13 8.20
C ILE A 6 -2.55 0.52 9.06
N PRO A 7 -1.32 0.63 8.55
CA PRO A 7 -0.27 1.34 9.29
C PRO A 7 -0.59 2.84 9.33
N ALA A 8 -0.64 3.40 10.53
CA ALA A 8 -0.91 4.81 10.77
C ALA A 8 0.05 5.37 11.80
N ARG A 9 0.98 6.26 11.39
CA ARG A 9 1.90 6.94 12.30
C ARG A 9 1.58 8.41 12.41
N PHE A 10 1.86 8.99 13.58
CA PHE A 10 1.68 10.43 13.77
C PHE A 10 2.81 11.23 13.10
N GLY A 11 4.03 10.70 13.13
CA GLY A 11 5.22 11.32 12.58
C GLY A 11 5.21 11.33 11.04
N SER A 12 4.72 12.41 10.45
CA SER A 12 4.84 12.72 9.03
C SER A 12 5.60 14.02 8.87
N THR A 13 6.66 14.04 8.05
CA THR A 13 7.49 15.24 7.86
C THR A 13 6.82 16.30 7.01
N ARG A 14 6.09 15.89 5.96
CA ARG A 14 5.40 16.81 5.04
C ARG A 14 4.06 17.29 5.56
N LEU A 15 3.37 16.47 6.34
CA LEU A 15 2.03 16.75 6.85
C LEU A 15 1.90 16.19 8.28
N PRO A 16 2.36 16.91 9.32
CA PRO A 16 2.37 16.42 10.69
C PRO A 16 0.98 16.01 11.18
N GLY A 17 0.89 14.85 11.83
CA GLY A 17 -0.37 14.33 12.32
C GLY A 17 -1.34 13.86 11.23
N LYS A 18 -0.85 13.61 10.02
CA LYS A 18 -1.60 13.31 8.80
C LYS A 18 -2.78 12.37 9.03
N ALA A 19 -2.57 11.26 9.74
CA ALA A 19 -3.60 10.27 10.01
C ALA A 19 -4.85 10.82 10.73
N LEU A 20 -4.67 11.85 11.57
CA LEU A 20 -5.74 12.49 12.34
C LEU A 20 -6.30 13.76 11.68
N LEU A 21 -5.78 14.19 10.54
CA LEU A 21 -6.33 15.36 9.85
C LEU A 21 -7.76 15.11 9.40
N PRO A 22 -8.68 16.08 9.65
CA PRO A 22 -10.08 15.92 9.33
C PRO A 22 -10.33 16.00 7.82
N ILE A 23 -11.11 15.04 7.32
CA ILE A 23 -11.73 15.04 6.00
C ILE A 23 -13.23 14.94 6.26
N ALA A 24 -14.00 15.97 5.91
CA ALA A 24 -15.38 16.12 6.31
C ALA A 24 -15.56 15.97 7.85
N ASP A 25 -16.30 14.98 8.31
CA ASP A 25 -16.65 14.74 9.72
C ASP A 25 -15.72 13.77 10.48
N LYS A 26 -14.70 13.20 9.81
CA LYS A 26 -13.84 12.15 10.36
C LYS A 26 -12.36 12.37 10.08
N PRO A 27 -11.44 11.82 10.91
CA PRO A 27 -10.04 11.80 10.56
C PRO A 27 -9.76 10.90 9.35
N MET A 28 -8.70 11.20 8.61
CA MET A 28 -8.30 10.48 7.40
C MET A 28 -8.23 8.97 7.61
N VAL A 29 -7.59 8.50 8.69
CA VAL A 29 -7.44 7.08 8.99
C VAL A 29 -8.78 6.37 9.20
N ALA A 30 -9.81 7.07 9.66
CA ALA A 30 -11.15 6.50 9.84
C ALA A 30 -11.82 6.20 8.49
N TRP A 31 -11.62 7.05 7.49
CA TRP A 31 -12.09 6.78 6.13
C TRP A 31 -11.41 5.56 5.51
N VAL A 32 -10.09 5.43 5.71
CA VAL A 32 -9.35 4.24 5.26
C VAL A 32 -9.88 2.98 5.95
N TRP A 33 -10.09 3.05 7.27
CA TRP A 33 -10.61 1.93 8.04
C TRP A 33 -12.02 1.50 7.59
N GLU A 34 -12.92 2.44 7.33
CA GLU A 34 -14.27 2.14 6.81
C GLU A 34 -14.24 1.47 5.44
N ARG A 35 -13.35 1.91 4.54
CA ARG A 35 -13.12 1.25 3.24
C ARG A 35 -12.59 -0.18 3.44
N ALA A 36 -11.63 -0.35 4.33
CA ALA A 36 -11.08 -1.66 4.66
C ALA A 36 -12.13 -2.60 5.26
N MET A 37 -13.00 -2.10 6.14
CA MET A 37 -14.12 -2.89 6.69
C MET A 37 -15.09 -3.37 5.59
N GLN A 38 -15.38 -2.53 4.59
CA GLN A 38 -16.22 -2.89 3.45
C GLN A 38 -15.59 -3.97 2.56
N ALA A 39 -14.27 -4.09 2.56
CA ALA A 39 -13.58 -5.12 1.78
C ALA A 39 -13.78 -6.54 2.33
N GLY A 40 -14.27 -6.70 3.57
CA GLY A 40 -14.66 -8.00 4.12
C GLY A 40 -13.50 -8.85 4.62
N GLY A 41 -12.40 -8.24 5.08
CA GLY A 41 -11.33 -8.94 5.78
C GLY A 41 -11.83 -9.59 7.07
N ALA A 42 -11.22 -10.73 7.44
CA ALA A 42 -11.54 -11.43 8.70
C ALA A 42 -11.26 -10.56 9.93
N GLN A 43 -10.21 -9.76 9.85
CA GLN A 43 -9.86 -8.73 10.83
C GLN A 43 -9.36 -7.51 10.07
N VAL A 44 -9.70 -6.32 10.59
CA VAL A 44 -9.19 -5.04 10.11
C VAL A 44 -8.56 -4.33 11.30
N VAL A 45 -7.25 -4.15 11.25
CA VAL A 45 -6.45 -3.66 12.38
C VAL A 45 -5.75 -2.36 12.00
N VAL A 46 -5.91 -1.33 12.80
CA VAL A 46 -5.11 -0.10 12.71
C VAL A 46 -3.85 -0.28 13.54
N ALA A 47 -2.70 -0.23 12.88
CA ALA A 47 -1.39 -0.40 13.51
C ALA A 47 -0.73 0.95 13.74
N THR A 48 -0.48 1.33 14.98
CA THR A 48 0.06 2.64 15.31
C THR A 48 1.05 2.60 16.49
N ASP A 49 1.91 3.58 16.54
CA ASP A 49 2.84 3.85 17.65
C ASP A 49 2.41 5.08 18.48
N ASP A 50 1.27 5.68 18.15
CA ASP A 50 0.81 6.93 18.76
C ASP A 50 -0.53 6.74 19.49
N GLN A 51 -0.55 7.07 20.78
CA GLN A 51 -1.73 6.88 21.63
C GLN A 51 -2.95 7.69 21.16
N ARG A 52 -2.74 8.86 20.56
CA ARG A 52 -3.84 9.71 20.03
C ARG A 52 -4.58 9.03 18.89
N ILE A 53 -3.84 8.34 18.00
CA ILE A 53 -4.44 7.56 16.91
C ILE A 53 -5.16 6.34 17.50
N ALA A 54 -4.54 5.67 18.47
CA ALA A 54 -5.14 4.52 19.13
C ALA A 54 -6.45 4.87 19.84
N ASP A 55 -6.48 5.96 20.62
CA ASP A 55 -7.67 6.40 21.34
C ASP A 55 -8.79 6.79 20.37
N GLU A 56 -8.48 7.56 19.32
CA GLU A 56 -9.44 7.98 18.32
C GLU A 56 -10.06 6.77 17.59
N MET A 57 -9.24 5.81 17.14
CA MET A 57 -9.73 4.68 16.40
C MET A 57 -10.46 3.65 17.28
N THR A 58 -10.00 3.48 18.51
CA THR A 58 -10.71 2.63 19.51
C THR A 58 -12.09 3.22 19.84
N SER A 59 -12.20 4.54 19.97
CA SER A 59 -13.50 5.20 20.23
C SER A 59 -14.51 4.98 19.10
N ARG A 60 -14.02 4.70 17.88
CA ARG A 60 -14.83 4.36 16.68
C ARG A 60 -15.11 2.86 16.55
N GLY A 61 -14.61 2.03 17.49
CA GLY A 61 -14.79 0.58 17.47
C GLY A 61 -13.79 -0.18 16.60
N ALA A 62 -12.71 0.46 16.14
CA ALA A 62 -11.66 -0.22 15.41
C ALA A 62 -10.81 -1.12 16.33
N GLN A 63 -10.37 -2.26 15.81
CA GLN A 63 -9.30 -3.02 16.43
C GLN A 63 -7.98 -2.27 16.21
N VAL A 64 -7.27 -1.98 17.30
CA VAL A 64 -6.00 -1.26 17.25
C VAL A 64 -4.89 -2.14 17.83
N ALA A 65 -3.77 -2.19 17.11
CA ALA A 65 -2.53 -2.79 17.59
C ALA A 65 -1.49 -1.69 17.84
N MET A 66 -1.06 -1.58 19.11
CA MET A 66 0.10 -0.74 19.43
C MET A 66 1.37 -1.44 18.99
N THR A 67 2.21 -0.71 18.28
CA THR A 67 3.46 -1.22 17.69
C THR A 67 4.63 -0.33 18.11
N ARG A 68 5.82 -0.85 17.96
CA ARG A 68 7.04 -0.10 18.30
C ARG A 68 7.18 1.16 17.44
N ALA A 69 7.75 2.20 18.01
CA ALA A 69 7.97 3.49 17.34
C ALA A 69 9.24 3.51 16.47
N ASP A 70 10.14 2.54 16.67
CA ASP A 70 11.46 2.48 16.01
C ASP A 70 11.45 1.68 14.69
N HIS A 71 10.29 1.28 14.20
CA HIS A 71 10.17 0.64 12.89
C HIS A 71 10.66 1.56 11.77
N ALA A 72 11.55 1.04 10.93
CA ALA A 72 12.11 1.77 9.79
C ALA A 72 11.07 1.93 8.66
N ALA A 73 10.22 0.92 8.46
CA ALA A 73 9.22 0.88 7.39
C ALA A 73 7.84 0.46 7.88
N GLY A 74 6.83 0.71 7.03
CA GLY A 74 5.46 0.26 7.28
C GLY A 74 5.33 -1.27 7.33
N THR A 75 6.11 -1.99 6.54
CA THR A 75 6.16 -3.45 6.48
C THR A 75 6.67 -4.09 7.77
N ASP A 76 7.64 -3.46 8.45
CA ASP A 76 8.09 -3.92 9.78
C ASP A 76 6.93 -3.88 10.80
N ARG A 77 6.11 -2.83 10.71
CA ARG A 77 4.92 -2.66 11.55
C ARG A 77 3.85 -3.72 11.25
N LEU A 78 3.67 -4.06 9.97
CA LEU A 78 2.77 -5.13 9.57
C LEU A 78 3.22 -6.49 10.15
N ALA A 79 4.52 -6.80 10.07
CA ALA A 79 5.07 -8.05 10.59
C ALA A 79 4.83 -8.17 12.11
N GLU A 80 5.04 -7.10 12.87
CA GLU A 80 4.74 -7.08 14.32
C GLU A 80 3.26 -7.34 14.59
N VAL A 81 2.34 -6.74 13.80
CA VAL A 81 0.90 -6.99 13.96
C VAL A 81 0.55 -8.44 13.64
N VAL A 82 1.13 -9.01 12.58
CA VAL A 82 0.92 -10.41 12.21
C VAL A 82 1.36 -11.35 13.33
N GLU A 83 2.50 -11.07 13.97
CA GLU A 83 2.97 -11.82 15.13
C GLU A 83 2.00 -11.70 16.32
N GLN A 84 1.53 -10.48 16.64
CA GLN A 84 0.56 -10.24 17.72
C GLN A 84 -0.78 -10.97 17.48
N LEU A 85 -1.19 -11.12 16.21
CA LEU A 85 -2.43 -11.82 15.84
C LEU A 85 -2.27 -13.36 15.85
N GLY A 86 -1.07 -13.89 16.06
CA GLY A 86 -0.79 -15.32 16.01
C GLY A 86 -0.94 -15.89 14.59
N GLY A 87 -0.57 -15.09 13.57
CA GLY A 87 -0.82 -15.37 12.16
C GLY A 87 -0.21 -16.68 11.68
N GLU A 88 -1.01 -17.52 11.05
CA GLU A 88 -0.56 -18.70 10.32
C GLU A 88 0.30 -18.28 9.12
N GLU A 89 1.35 -19.04 8.81
CA GLU A 89 2.30 -18.73 7.71
C GLU A 89 1.62 -18.46 6.37
N ASN A 90 0.52 -19.14 6.09
CA ASN A 90 -0.23 -19.01 4.85
C ASN A 90 -1.36 -17.96 4.90
N ALA A 91 -1.56 -17.30 6.05
CA ALA A 91 -2.53 -16.22 6.14
C ALA A 91 -2.17 -15.09 5.17
N ILE A 92 -3.19 -14.50 4.55
CA ILE A 92 -3.01 -13.36 3.65
C ILE A 92 -3.22 -12.08 4.46
N VAL A 93 -2.27 -11.17 4.36
CA VAL A 93 -2.28 -9.86 5.01
C VAL A 93 -2.25 -8.77 3.95
N VAL A 94 -3.28 -7.95 3.92
CA VAL A 94 -3.35 -6.78 3.02
C VAL A 94 -2.89 -5.53 3.77
N ASN A 95 -1.93 -4.83 3.19
CA ASN A 95 -1.45 -3.54 3.64
C ASN A 95 -2.22 -2.43 2.92
N VAL A 96 -3.13 -1.76 3.62
CA VAL A 96 -3.82 -0.57 3.11
C VAL A 96 -3.20 0.65 3.77
N GLN A 97 -2.61 1.53 2.98
CA GLN A 97 -1.92 2.71 3.50
C GLN A 97 -2.89 3.67 4.21
N GLY A 98 -2.51 4.13 5.40
CA GLY A 98 -3.35 5.02 6.22
C GLY A 98 -3.59 6.41 5.64
N ASP A 99 -3.01 6.72 4.49
CA ASP A 99 -3.12 7.99 3.76
C ASP A 99 -3.85 7.86 2.40
N GLU A 100 -4.54 6.75 2.18
CA GLU A 100 -5.32 6.49 0.97
C GLU A 100 -6.83 6.39 1.26
N PRO A 101 -7.49 7.48 1.70
CA PRO A 101 -8.90 7.45 2.11
C PRO A 101 -9.89 7.17 0.97
N LEU A 102 -9.44 7.27 -0.27
CA LEU A 102 -10.22 6.99 -1.48
C LEU A 102 -9.88 5.64 -2.11
N MET A 103 -9.11 4.76 -1.45
CA MET A 103 -8.77 3.43 -1.99
C MET A 103 -10.04 2.65 -2.31
N PRO A 104 -10.25 2.21 -3.58
CA PRO A 104 -11.42 1.43 -3.94
C PRO A 104 -11.48 0.07 -3.25
N VAL A 105 -12.65 -0.30 -2.76
CA VAL A 105 -12.87 -1.58 -2.07
C VAL A 105 -12.56 -2.77 -2.97
N ALA A 106 -12.93 -2.71 -4.24
CA ALA A 106 -12.66 -3.76 -5.22
C ALA A 106 -11.15 -4.03 -5.39
N ASN A 107 -10.31 -3.00 -5.28
CA ASN A 107 -8.87 -3.14 -5.36
C ASN A 107 -8.30 -3.88 -4.14
N ILE A 108 -8.81 -3.58 -2.93
CA ILE A 108 -8.41 -4.28 -1.70
C ILE A 108 -8.78 -5.77 -1.79
N GLN A 109 -9.98 -6.07 -2.27
CA GLN A 109 -10.43 -7.44 -2.48
C GLN A 109 -9.60 -8.16 -3.55
N ARG A 110 -9.27 -7.47 -4.66
CA ARG A 110 -8.51 -8.07 -5.76
C ARG A 110 -7.10 -8.46 -5.33
N VAL A 111 -6.37 -7.56 -4.66
CA VAL A 111 -4.99 -7.86 -4.25
C VAL A 111 -4.92 -9.05 -3.29
N ALA A 112 -5.92 -9.23 -2.41
CA ALA A 112 -6.02 -10.40 -1.54
C ALA A 112 -6.34 -11.69 -2.33
N ALA A 113 -7.25 -11.62 -3.30
CA ALA A 113 -7.66 -12.76 -4.11
C ALA A 113 -6.50 -13.30 -4.97
N MET A 114 -5.66 -12.44 -5.51
CA MET A 114 -4.52 -12.82 -6.36
C MET A 114 -3.59 -13.83 -5.70
N LEU A 115 -3.34 -13.72 -4.38
CA LEU A 115 -2.50 -14.69 -3.66
C LEU A 115 -3.16 -16.05 -3.47
N ASN A 116 -4.49 -16.13 -3.46
CA ASN A 116 -5.20 -17.41 -3.45
C ASN A 116 -5.19 -18.07 -4.85
N GLU A 117 -5.22 -17.26 -5.89
CA GLU A 117 -5.32 -17.72 -7.29
C GLU A 117 -3.95 -18.05 -7.88
N THR A 118 -2.87 -17.42 -7.39
CA THR A 118 -1.51 -17.61 -7.91
C THR A 118 -0.67 -18.46 -6.96
N GLN A 119 -0.56 -19.73 -7.29
CA GLN A 119 0.31 -20.63 -6.53
C GLN A 119 1.77 -20.19 -6.62
N GLY A 120 2.45 -20.15 -5.48
CA GLY A 120 3.87 -19.76 -5.39
C GLY A 120 4.11 -18.24 -5.45
N ALA A 121 3.07 -17.41 -5.49
CA ALA A 121 3.25 -15.98 -5.27
C ALA A 121 3.46 -15.70 -3.76
N ASP A 122 4.47 -14.88 -3.46
CA ASP A 122 4.85 -14.48 -2.09
C ASP A 122 4.09 -13.22 -1.68
N MET A 123 3.94 -12.29 -2.61
CA MET A 123 3.19 -11.06 -2.44
C MET A 123 2.47 -10.65 -3.73
N ALA A 124 1.50 -9.77 -3.60
CA ALA A 124 0.73 -9.24 -4.72
C ALA A 124 0.57 -7.73 -4.62
N THR A 125 0.46 -7.08 -5.77
CA THR A 125 0.21 -5.64 -5.88
C THR A 125 -0.57 -5.33 -7.16
N LEU A 126 -0.92 -4.06 -7.37
CA LEU A 126 -1.68 -3.61 -8.53
C LEU A 126 -0.91 -2.60 -9.36
N MET A 127 -1.33 -2.45 -10.61
CA MET A 127 -0.87 -1.40 -11.53
C MET A 127 -2.05 -0.80 -12.27
N GLU A 128 -1.86 0.38 -12.84
CA GLU A 128 -2.83 0.96 -13.77
C GLU A 128 -2.14 1.66 -14.95
N PRO A 129 -2.83 1.83 -16.07
CA PRO A 129 -2.28 2.56 -17.20
C PRO A 129 -1.89 3.98 -16.80
N LEU A 130 -0.73 4.43 -17.26
CA LEU A 130 -0.20 5.76 -16.99
C LEU A 130 -0.30 6.63 -18.27
N ALA A 131 -0.73 7.87 -18.11
CA ALA A 131 -0.68 8.83 -19.19
C ALA A 131 0.79 9.08 -19.62
N PRO A 132 1.09 9.13 -20.92
CA PRO A 132 2.46 9.35 -21.40
C PRO A 132 3.13 10.59 -20.80
N THR A 133 2.38 11.65 -20.54
CA THR A 133 2.85 12.90 -19.90
C THR A 133 3.40 12.71 -18.51
N ASP A 134 2.97 11.66 -17.81
CA ASP A 134 3.31 11.42 -16.40
C ASP A 134 4.46 10.41 -16.24
N ALA A 135 4.89 9.78 -17.34
CA ALA A 135 5.93 8.75 -17.31
C ALA A 135 7.30 9.27 -16.83
N GLU A 136 7.60 10.54 -17.07
CA GLU A 136 8.85 11.19 -16.64
C GLU A 136 8.81 11.68 -15.18
N GLN A 137 7.64 11.66 -14.53
CA GLN A 137 7.51 12.10 -13.14
C GLN A 137 8.15 11.08 -12.20
N GLN A 138 9.18 11.50 -11.46
CA GLN A 138 9.90 10.64 -10.51
C GLN A 138 9.06 10.24 -9.28
N SER A 139 8.04 11.03 -8.93
CA SER A 139 7.08 10.70 -7.88
C SER A 139 6.15 9.54 -8.24
N VAL A 140 5.93 9.31 -9.53
CA VAL A 140 5.13 8.21 -10.05
C VAL A 140 6.05 7.01 -10.29
N VAL A 141 5.81 5.92 -9.59
CA VAL A 141 6.58 4.67 -9.77
C VAL A 141 6.03 3.90 -10.95
N LYS A 142 6.89 3.61 -11.93
CA LYS A 142 6.53 2.77 -13.08
C LYS A 142 6.83 1.31 -12.78
N VAL A 143 6.10 0.41 -13.44
CA VAL A 143 6.29 -1.03 -13.29
C VAL A 143 6.22 -1.75 -14.63
N GLY A 144 7.15 -2.66 -14.83
CA GLY A 144 7.12 -3.63 -15.91
C GLY A 144 6.62 -4.98 -15.42
N ALA A 145 5.72 -5.60 -16.18
CA ALA A 145 5.15 -6.91 -15.85
C ALA A 145 5.33 -7.91 -16.99
N SER A 146 5.43 -9.19 -16.63
CA SER A 146 5.41 -10.29 -17.60
C SER A 146 3.98 -10.56 -18.10
N LYS A 147 3.86 -11.35 -19.16
CA LYS A 147 2.54 -11.78 -19.67
C LYS A 147 1.73 -12.63 -18.69
N THR A 148 2.40 -13.23 -17.72
CA THR A 148 1.77 -14.04 -16.66
C THR A 148 1.47 -13.23 -15.40
N GLY A 149 1.65 -11.91 -15.44
CA GLY A 149 1.37 -11.04 -14.30
C GLY A 149 2.45 -11.06 -13.22
N ARG A 150 3.69 -11.52 -13.51
CA ARG A 150 4.81 -11.37 -12.58
C ARG A 150 5.45 -10.00 -12.76
N ALA A 151 5.65 -9.24 -11.69
CA ALA A 151 6.40 -7.99 -11.73
C ALA A 151 7.86 -8.27 -12.11
N LEU A 152 8.38 -7.50 -13.06
CA LEU A 152 9.76 -7.64 -13.56
C LEU A 152 10.69 -6.60 -12.92
N TYR A 153 10.24 -5.37 -12.81
CA TYR A 153 10.98 -4.29 -12.16
C TYR A 153 10.06 -3.10 -11.85
N PHE A 154 10.45 -2.33 -10.83
CA PHE A 154 9.82 -1.06 -10.46
C PHE A 154 10.86 0.05 -10.56
N SER A 155 10.50 1.22 -11.08
CA SER A 155 11.43 2.34 -11.20
C SER A 155 10.74 3.70 -11.14
N ARG A 156 11.47 4.68 -10.61
CA ARG A 156 11.10 6.10 -10.75
C ARG A 156 11.44 6.65 -12.12
N SER A 157 12.36 6.01 -12.84
CA SER A 157 12.64 6.31 -14.26
C SER A 157 11.52 5.79 -15.16
N ALA A 158 11.38 6.37 -16.33
CA ALA A 158 10.48 5.82 -17.37
C ALA A 158 10.97 4.44 -17.83
N ILE A 159 10.14 3.42 -17.67
CA ILE A 159 10.37 2.05 -18.12
C ILE A 159 9.13 1.52 -18.85
N PRO A 160 9.30 0.75 -19.97
CA PRO A 160 10.57 0.46 -20.65
C PRO A 160 11.17 1.70 -21.32
N PHE A 161 12.49 1.70 -21.56
CA PHE A 161 13.15 2.75 -22.33
C PHE A 161 12.72 2.70 -23.80
N HIS A 162 12.29 3.82 -24.35
CA HIS A 162 11.90 3.92 -25.75
C HIS A 162 13.08 4.42 -26.59
N ARG A 163 13.69 3.51 -27.35
CA ARG A 163 14.93 3.77 -28.10
C ARG A 163 14.80 4.92 -29.10
N GLU A 164 13.63 5.09 -29.71
CA GLU A 164 13.38 6.10 -30.75
C GLU A 164 12.91 7.45 -30.18
N GLY A 165 12.89 7.56 -28.85
CA GLY A 165 12.39 8.74 -28.13
C GLY A 165 10.87 8.70 -27.89
N GLY A 166 10.41 9.59 -27.00
CA GLY A 166 9.03 9.60 -26.52
C GLY A 166 8.79 8.56 -25.44
N VAL A 167 7.55 8.41 -25.04
CA VAL A 167 7.13 7.44 -24.04
C VAL A 167 6.45 6.27 -24.72
N PRO A 168 6.94 5.03 -24.51
CA PRO A 168 6.28 3.85 -25.07
C PRO A 168 4.90 3.66 -24.43
N ALA A 169 3.96 3.14 -25.20
CA ALA A 169 2.68 2.71 -24.68
C ALA A 169 2.58 1.17 -24.79
N PRO A 170 1.98 0.49 -23.78
CA PRO A 170 1.47 1.05 -22.53
C PRO A 170 2.56 1.14 -21.45
N VAL A 171 2.63 2.27 -20.74
CA VAL A 171 3.35 2.40 -19.47
C VAL A 171 2.34 2.24 -18.35
N CYS A 172 2.70 1.52 -17.29
CA CYS A 172 1.86 1.39 -16.11
C CYS A 172 2.52 2.01 -14.89
N ARG A 173 1.72 2.69 -14.06
CA ARG A 173 2.13 3.08 -12.72
C ARG A 173 1.82 1.95 -11.73
N HIS A 174 2.68 1.78 -10.77
CA HIS A 174 2.48 0.91 -9.63
C HIS A 174 1.52 1.55 -8.61
N ILE A 175 0.65 0.74 -8.02
CA ILE A 175 -0.25 1.11 -6.93
C ILE A 175 0.31 0.56 -5.62
N GLY A 176 0.49 1.41 -4.60
CA GLY A 176 1.09 1.07 -3.31
C GLY A 176 0.22 0.20 -2.39
N LEU A 177 -0.70 -0.56 -2.94
CA LEU A 177 -1.54 -1.52 -2.25
C LEU A 177 -0.95 -2.92 -2.38
N TYR A 178 -0.73 -3.60 -1.25
CA TYR A 178 -0.06 -4.90 -1.24
C TYR A 178 -0.83 -5.95 -0.45
N ALA A 179 -0.72 -7.18 -0.89
CA ALA A 179 -1.02 -8.36 -0.09
C ALA A 179 0.24 -9.21 0.05
N TYR A 180 0.41 -9.83 1.21
CA TYR A 180 1.54 -10.69 1.56
C TYR A 180 1.05 -12.01 2.12
N ARG A 181 1.81 -13.11 1.91
CA ARG A 181 1.72 -14.25 2.81
C ARG A 181 2.44 -13.90 4.11
N ALA A 182 1.83 -14.23 5.25
CA ALA A 182 2.38 -13.88 6.56
C ALA A 182 3.80 -14.44 6.78
N GLY A 183 4.06 -15.69 6.38
CA GLY A 183 5.39 -16.27 6.46
C GLY A 183 6.42 -15.57 5.59
N PHE A 184 6.03 -15.13 4.38
CA PHE A 184 6.89 -14.32 3.53
C PHE A 184 7.18 -12.95 4.16
N LEU A 185 6.17 -12.29 4.71
CA LEU A 185 6.33 -10.98 5.35
C LEU A 185 7.39 -11.03 6.47
N ASN A 186 7.32 -12.06 7.33
CA ASN A 186 8.31 -12.27 8.39
C ASN A 186 9.73 -12.48 7.83
N THR A 187 9.85 -13.20 6.72
CA THR A 187 11.13 -13.40 6.03
C THR A 187 11.64 -12.10 5.43
N PHE A 188 10.76 -11.36 4.76
CA PHE A 188 11.07 -10.11 4.05
C PHE A 188 11.65 -9.02 4.97
N VAL A 189 11.04 -8.83 6.15
CA VAL A 189 11.53 -7.82 7.12
C VAL A 189 12.87 -8.20 7.75
N GLY A 190 13.26 -9.48 7.69
CA GLY A 190 14.57 -9.97 8.13
C GLY A 190 15.69 -9.70 7.12
N TRP A 191 15.40 -9.36 5.87
CA TRP A 191 16.41 -9.09 4.85
C TRP A 191 17.01 -7.69 4.98
N PRO A 192 18.32 -7.52 4.75
CA PRO A 192 18.90 -6.19 4.67
C PRO A 192 18.41 -5.46 3.40
N PRO A 193 18.35 -4.11 3.43
CA PRO A 193 17.97 -3.32 2.27
C PRO A 193 18.86 -3.62 1.06
N ALA A 194 18.23 -3.85 -0.10
CA ALA A 194 18.93 -4.12 -1.36
C ALA A 194 19.48 -2.82 -1.99
N ALA A 195 20.56 -2.91 -2.77
CA ALA A 195 21.15 -1.75 -3.43
C ALA A 195 20.17 -1.01 -4.34
N ALA A 196 19.33 -1.76 -5.10
CA ALA A 196 18.29 -1.18 -5.94
C ALA A 196 17.20 -0.46 -5.12
N GLU A 197 16.79 -1.06 -4.00
CA GLU A 197 15.86 -0.45 -3.05
C GLU A 197 16.36 0.90 -2.53
N GLN A 198 17.64 0.95 -2.11
CA GLN A 198 18.24 2.17 -1.60
C GLN A 198 18.35 3.26 -2.68
N SER A 199 18.72 2.87 -3.91
CA SER A 199 18.87 3.80 -5.03
C SER A 199 17.54 4.42 -5.46
N GLU A 200 16.50 3.60 -5.56
CA GLU A 200 15.17 4.02 -6.03
C GLU A 200 14.26 4.47 -4.86
N SER A 201 14.65 4.20 -3.61
CA SER A 201 13.78 4.34 -2.43
C SER A 201 12.43 3.62 -2.64
N LEU A 202 12.52 2.36 -3.05
CA LEU A 202 11.39 1.46 -3.37
C LEU A 202 11.59 0.12 -2.66
N GLU A 203 10.89 -0.10 -1.56
CA GLU A 203 11.07 -1.26 -0.69
C GLU A 203 10.80 -2.60 -1.39
N GLN A 204 9.85 -2.66 -2.31
CA GLN A 204 9.52 -3.86 -3.08
C GLN A 204 10.67 -4.37 -3.97
N LEU A 205 11.68 -3.55 -4.25
CA LEU A 205 12.88 -4.00 -4.95
C LEU A 205 13.73 -4.94 -4.11
N ARG A 206 13.62 -4.92 -2.77
CA ARG A 206 14.22 -5.92 -1.88
C ARG A 206 13.66 -7.31 -2.17
N ALA A 207 12.34 -7.41 -2.33
CA ALA A 207 11.69 -8.68 -2.68
C ALA A 207 12.22 -9.23 -4.01
N LEU A 208 12.30 -8.38 -5.05
CA LEU A 208 12.86 -8.80 -6.35
C LEU A 208 14.34 -9.19 -6.27
N ALA A 209 15.13 -8.53 -5.43
CA ALA A 209 16.55 -8.86 -5.23
C ALA A 209 16.75 -10.23 -4.56
N HIS A 210 15.74 -10.76 -3.89
CA HIS A 210 15.71 -12.09 -3.30
C HIS A 210 14.86 -13.10 -4.08
N ASP A 211 14.61 -12.83 -5.38
CA ASP A 211 13.87 -13.69 -6.29
C ASP A 211 12.41 -13.96 -5.89
N ALA A 212 11.84 -13.17 -4.97
CA ALA A 212 10.45 -13.31 -4.55
C ALA A 212 9.49 -13.14 -5.73
N HIS A 213 8.40 -13.89 -5.70
CA HIS A 213 7.36 -13.79 -6.72
C HIS A 213 6.35 -12.69 -6.33
N ILE A 214 6.42 -11.55 -7.00
CA ILE A 214 5.44 -10.48 -6.90
C ILE A 214 4.42 -10.66 -8.01
N GLN A 215 3.21 -11.06 -7.69
CA GLN A 215 2.09 -11.08 -8.65
C GLN A 215 1.55 -9.65 -8.82
N ILE A 216 1.28 -9.25 -10.06
CA ILE A 216 0.77 -7.91 -10.36
C ILE A 216 -0.30 -7.97 -11.45
N GLU A 217 -1.38 -7.20 -11.26
CA GLU A 217 -2.48 -7.10 -12.21
C GLU A 217 -2.95 -5.65 -12.37
N LEU A 218 -3.78 -5.42 -13.38
CA LEU A 218 -4.46 -4.14 -13.52
C LEU A 218 -5.48 -3.96 -12.39
N ALA A 219 -5.48 -2.78 -11.79
CA ALA A 219 -6.46 -2.41 -10.77
C ALA A 219 -7.87 -2.48 -11.35
N PRO A 220 -8.83 -3.13 -10.67
CA PRO A 220 -10.24 -3.14 -11.07
C PRO A 220 -10.85 -1.75 -11.22
N GLU A 221 -10.46 -0.83 -10.34
CA GLU A 221 -10.92 0.56 -10.32
C GLU A 221 -9.72 1.50 -10.25
N ALA A 222 -9.85 2.68 -10.89
CA ALA A 222 -8.82 3.71 -10.85
C ALA A 222 -8.56 4.19 -9.41
N VAL A 223 -7.29 4.35 -9.06
CA VAL A 223 -6.88 4.74 -7.72
C VAL A 223 -6.57 6.24 -7.70
N PRO A 224 -7.35 7.05 -6.95
CA PRO A 224 -6.99 8.44 -6.72
C PRO A 224 -5.64 8.57 -6.00
N ALA A 225 -5.00 9.72 -6.13
CA ALA A 225 -3.74 9.96 -5.43
C ALA A 225 -3.94 9.91 -3.90
N GLY A 226 -2.99 9.31 -3.20
CA GLY A 226 -2.92 9.35 -1.75
C GLY A 226 -2.61 10.77 -1.24
N VAL A 227 -2.82 11.00 0.05
CA VAL A 227 -2.60 12.31 0.68
C VAL A 227 -1.20 12.41 1.25
N ASP A 228 -0.34 13.19 0.60
CA ASP A 228 1.03 13.44 1.03
C ASP A 228 1.32 14.90 1.34
N THR A 229 0.56 15.82 0.75
CA THR A 229 0.70 17.26 0.86
C THR A 229 -0.63 17.94 1.22
N GLU A 230 -0.58 19.22 1.59
CA GLU A 230 -1.79 20.02 1.81
C GLU A 230 -2.66 20.13 0.55
N SER A 231 -2.05 20.17 -0.65
CA SER A 231 -2.81 20.19 -1.90
C SER A 231 -3.57 18.88 -2.13
N ASP A 232 -2.96 17.72 -1.80
CA ASP A 232 -3.64 16.44 -1.90
C ASP A 232 -4.80 16.35 -0.91
N LEU A 233 -4.60 16.83 0.32
CA LEU A 233 -5.64 16.88 1.33
C LEU A 233 -6.82 17.76 0.88
N ALA A 234 -6.54 18.92 0.27
CA ALA A 234 -7.57 19.79 -0.26
C ALA A 234 -8.35 19.12 -1.41
N ALA A 235 -7.66 18.41 -2.30
CA ALA A 235 -8.28 17.66 -3.39
C ALA A 235 -9.21 16.55 -2.87
N VAL A 236 -8.74 15.78 -1.88
CA VAL A 236 -9.56 14.72 -1.26
C VAL A 236 -10.76 15.31 -0.53
N ARG A 237 -10.60 16.41 0.21
CA ARG A 237 -11.72 17.12 0.86
C ARG A 237 -12.78 17.57 -0.13
N ALA A 238 -12.38 18.02 -1.32
CA ALA A 238 -13.31 18.41 -2.38
C ALA A 238 -14.17 17.23 -2.87
N VAL A 239 -13.58 16.04 -2.98
CA VAL A 239 -14.33 14.82 -3.34
C VAL A 239 -15.39 14.50 -2.30
N PHE A 240 -15.01 14.44 -1.01
CA PHE A 240 -15.96 14.16 0.08
C PHE A 240 -17.00 15.28 0.28
N GLY A 241 -16.69 16.52 -0.05
CA GLY A 241 -17.64 17.63 -0.02
C GLY A 241 -18.64 17.63 -1.17
N ALA A 242 -18.33 16.97 -2.30
CA ALA A 242 -19.22 16.83 -3.44
C ALA A 242 -20.20 15.65 -3.29
N GLU A 243 -19.94 14.73 -2.38
CA GLU A 243 -20.80 13.56 -2.08
C GLU A 243 -21.86 13.84 -1.00
N GLN A 244 -21.87 15.04 -0.40
CA GLN A 244 -22.86 15.51 0.59
C GLN A 244 -23.90 16.44 -0.07
#